data_95c227e65574e63462694950f02a16bc
#
_entry.id   95c227e65574e63462694950f02a16bc
#
_cell.length_a   1.000
_cell.length_b   1.000
_cell.length_c   1.000
_cell.angle_alpha   90.00
_cell.angle_beta   90.00
_cell.angle_gamma   90.00
#
_symmetry.space_group_name_H-M   'P 1'
#
loop_
_entity.id
_entity.type
_entity.pdbx_description
1 polymer ?
#
loop_
_entity_poly.entity_id
_entity_poly.type
_entity_poly.pdbx_seq_one_letter_code
_entity_poly.pdbx_strand_id
1 'polypeptide(L)'
;VVLAREVSMEELAEIRKRTDLEIEAFVHGAMCISYSGRCTLSNHMSDRDANRGGCSQSCRWKYDLYDMPFGQERKSIKGQVPEEYSMSAVDMCMIENIPDMIDNGVDSLKIEGRMKSVHYVSTVANCYKAACDAYMESPEAFYAIKDDLINELWKVAQRELATGFYYQTPTENEQLFGARRKIPQYKFVGEVVDFDPSTMTATIRQRNVINEGDQVEFYGPGFRHFECQIQDLHDKD
;
A
#
# COMPACT_ATOMS: atom_id res chain seq x y z
N VAL A 1 7.59 16.55 12.04
CA VAL A 1 6.43 16.98 11.24
C VAL A 1 6.09 15.95 10.21
N VAL A 2 4.79 15.77 9.89
CA VAL A 2 4.34 14.89 8.81
C VAL A 2 4.11 15.72 7.56
N LEU A 3 4.80 15.39 6.47
CA LEU A 3 4.62 16.10 5.20
C LEU A 3 3.32 15.68 4.52
N ALA A 4 2.72 16.63 3.79
CA ALA A 4 1.62 16.33 2.88
C ALA A 4 2.10 15.43 1.73
N ARG A 5 1.18 14.63 1.15
CA ARG A 5 1.52 13.74 0.02
C ARG A 5 1.84 14.47 -1.28
N GLU A 6 1.51 15.75 -1.34
CA GLU A 6 1.71 16.61 -2.50
C GLU A 6 3.11 17.24 -2.56
N VAL A 7 3.94 17.04 -1.53
CA VAL A 7 5.31 17.56 -1.47
C VAL A 7 6.19 16.76 -2.45
N SER A 8 6.90 17.47 -3.32
CA SER A 8 7.90 16.90 -4.22
C SER A 8 9.22 16.60 -3.51
N MET A 9 10.09 15.84 -4.14
CA MET A 9 11.43 15.56 -3.60
C MET A 9 12.29 16.84 -3.47
N GLU A 10 12.16 17.75 -4.43
CA GLU A 10 12.85 19.04 -4.39
C GLU A 10 12.36 19.92 -3.21
N GLU A 11 11.04 19.96 -3.01
CA GLU A 11 10.46 20.70 -1.87
C GLU A 11 10.83 20.07 -0.53
N LEU A 12 10.88 18.72 -0.45
CA LEU A 12 11.34 18.01 0.74
C LEU A 12 12.78 18.39 1.08
N ALA A 13 13.68 18.37 0.10
CA ALA A 13 15.07 18.77 0.27
C ALA A 13 15.19 20.24 0.75
N GLU A 14 14.32 21.12 0.24
CA GLU A 14 14.31 22.53 0.64
C GLU A 14 13.72 22.73 2.05
N ILE A 15 12.71 21.93 2.44
CA ILE A 15 12.16 21.92 3.80
C ILE A 15 13.24 21.46 4.78
N ARG A 16 13.98 20.38 4.46
CA ARG A 16 15.05 19.87 5.33
C ARG A 16 16.13 20.91 5.64
N LYS A 17 16.49 21.74 4.65
CA LYS A 17 17.47 22.83 4.85
C LYS A 17 16.99 23.92 5.82
N ARG A 18 15.68 24.05 6.03
CA ARG A 18 15.05 25.14 6.81
C ARG A 18 14.60 24.71 8.20
N THR A 19 14.67 23.44 8.54
CA THR A 19 14.21 22.95 9.86
C THR A 19 15.04 21.78 10.36
N ASP A 20 15.24 21.76 11.68
CA ASP A 20 15.85 20.63 12.40
C ASP A 20 14.80 19.68 12.99
N LEU A 21 13.50 19.92 12.74
CA LEU A 21 12.43 19.03 13.18
C LEU A 21 12.51 17.69 12.45
N GLU A 22 12.16 16.60 13.13
CA GLU A 22 12.01 15.31 12.50
C GLU A 22 10.94 15.37 11.41
N ILE A 23 11.28 14.84 10.23
CA ILE A 23 10.42 14.79 9.05
C ILE A 23 9.91 13.37 8.86
N GLU A 24 8.57 13.21 8.93
CA GLU A 24 7.89 11.98 8.53
C GLU A 24 7.26 12.17 7.15
N ALA A 25 7.52 11.25 6.22
CA ALA A 25 7.01 11.31 4.86
C ALA A 25 6.33 10.00 4.45
N PHE A 26 5.22 10.10 3.69
CA PHE A 26 4.55 8.92 3.17
C PHE A 26 5.41 8.26 2.09
N VAL A 27 5.52 6.93 2.17
CA VAL A 27 6.31 6.14 1.21
C VAL A 27 5.52 5.02 0.56
N HIS A 28 4.38 4.60 1.15
CA HIS A 28 3.61 3.47 0.61
C HIS A 28 2.13 3.54 0.96
N GLY A 29 1.31 3.01 0.04
CA GLY A 29 -0.11 2.78 0.23
C GLY A 29 -1.00 3.81 -0.45
N ALA A 30 -2.22 3.93 0.03
CA ALA A 30 -3.28 4.65 -0.67
C ALA A 30 -3.01 6.15 -0.83
N MET A 31 -3.06 6.63 -2.08
CA MET A 31 -3.14 8.07 -2.38
C MET A 31 -4.54 8.62 -2.10
N CYS A 32 -4.63 9.91 -1.76
CA CYS A 32 -5.89 10.61 -1.54
C CYS A 32 -6.37 11.29 -2.81
N ILE A 33 -7.69 11.32 -3.06
CA ILE A 33 -8.30 12.06 -4.15
C ILE A 33 -8.24 13.59 -3.94
N SER A 34 -8.19 14.02 -2.69
CA SER A 34 -8.17 15.42 -2.30
C SER A 34 -6.80 15.86 -1.85
N TYR A 35 -6.50 17.14 -2.02
CA TYR A 35 -5.36 17.75 -1.31
C TYR A 35 -5.44 17.50 0.20
N SER A 36 -4.30 17.29 0.81
CA SER A 36 -4.18 17.03 2.25
C SER A 36 -4.89 18.11 3.07
N GLY A 37 -5.76 17.68 4.01
CA GLY A 37 -6.56 18.55 4.85
C GLY A 37 -7.76 19.24 4.15
N ARG A 38 -8.15 18.84 2.94
CA ARG A 38 -9.22 19.48 2.16
C ARG A 38 -10.38 18.55 1.77
N CYS A 39 -10.35 17.30 2.21
CA CYS A 39 -11.40 16.35 1.87
C CYS A 39 -12.70 16.65 2.63
N THR A 40 -13.79 16.82 1.88
CA THR A 40 -15.16 16.95 2.40
C THR A 40 -16.03 15.74 2.04
N LEU A 41 -15.50 14.82 1.20
CA LEU A 41 -16.28 13.70 0.69
C LEU A 41 -16.78 12.76 1.79
N SER A 42 -15.92 12.43 2.76
CA SER A 42 -16.32 11.58 3.89
C SER A 42 -17.36 12.23 4.80
N ASN A 43 -17.29 13.55 4.97
CA ASN A 43 -18.32 14.30 5.72
C ASN A 43 -19.67 14.16 5.01
N HIS A 44 -19.71 14.40 3.70
CA HIS A 44 -20.93 14.33 2.91
C HIS A 44 -21.50 12.91 2.83
N MET A 45 -20.65 11.89 2.63
CA MET A 45 -21.08 10.52 2.36
C MET A 45 -21.36 9.69 3.62
N SER A 46 -20.75 10.02 4.75
CA SER A 46 -20.78 9.16 5.95
C SER A 46 -20.73 9.92 7.28
N ASP A 47 -20.89 11.24 7.25
CA ASP A 47 -20.83 12.12 8.43
C ASP A 47 -19.55 11.93 9.27
N ARG A 48 -18.41 11.72 8.59
CA ARG A 48 -17.09 11.50 9.21
C ARG A 48 -16.07 12.49 8.71
N ASP A 49 -15.36 13.14 9.62
CA ASP A 49 -14.33 14.12 9.26
C ASP A 49 -13.00 13.45 8.85
N ALA A 50 -12.78 13.37 7.55
CA ALA A 50 -11.55 12.80 6.99
C ALA A 50 -10.29 13.55 7.41
N ASN A 51 -10.36 14.88 7.56
CA ASN A 51 -9.23 15.72 7.88
C ASN A 51 -8.81 15.61 9.35
N ARG A 52 -9.65 14.96 10.17
CA ARG A 52 -9.41 14.67 11.59
C ARG A 52 -9.29 13.16 11.87
N GLY A 53 -8.86 12.38 10.89
CA GLY A 53 -8.66 10.93 11.00
C GLY A 53 -9.91 10.09 10.74
N GLY A 54 -11.07 10.71 10.45
CA GLY A 54 -12.35 10.01 10.22
C GLY A 54 -12.60 9.55 8.78
N CYS A 55 -11.58 9.48 7.92
CA CYS A 55 -11.76 9.09 6.52
C CYS A 55 -12.46 7.73 6.38
N SER A 56 -13.59 7.69 5.65
CA SER A 56 -14.34 6.48 5.32
C SER A 56 -13.91 5.83 4.00
N GLN A 57 -12.93 6.42 3.31
CA GLN A 57 -12.47 6.02 1.98
C GLN A 57 -13.59 5.99 0.93
N SER A 58 -14.59 6.85 1.05
CA SER A 58 -15.72 6.95 0.13
C SER A 58 -15.29 7.23 -1.31
N CYS A 59 -14.17 7.91 -1.55
CA CYS A 59 -13.60 8.07 -2.90
C CYS A 59 -13.27 6.74 -3.60
N ARG A 60 -13.22 5.63 -2.88
CA ARG A 60 -12.93 4.29 -3.39
C ARG A 60 -14.16 3.42 -3.58
N TRP A 61 -15.32 3.97 -3.30
CA TRP A 61 -16.60 3.30 -3.59
C TRP A 61 -16.89 3.32 -5.08
N LYS A 62 -17.83 2.49 -5.49
CA LYS A 62 -18.34 2.47 -6.85
C LYS A 62 -19.45 3.50 -6.99
N TYR A 63 -19.44 4.25 -8.07
CA TYR A 63 -20.41 5.30 -8.36
C TYR A 63 -21.04 5.11 -9.73
N ASP A 64 -22.34 5.37 -9.83
CA ASP A 64 -23.00 5.57 -11.10
C ASP A 64 -22.89 7.04 -11.50
N LEU A 65 -22.47 7.31 -12.72
CA LEU A 65 -22.35 8.66 -13.25
C LEU A 65 -23.64 9.06 -13.99
N TYR A 66 -24.03 10.31 -13.78
CA TYR A 66 -25.18 10.92 -14.43
C TYR A 66 -24.78 12.28 -15.00
N ASP A 67 -25.20 12.54 -16.23
CA ASP A 67 -25.18 13.89 -16.78
C ASP A 67 -26.38 14.68 -16.22
N MET A 68 -26.09 15.85 -15.67
CA MET A 68 -27.12 16.77 -15.11
C MET A 68 -26.95 18.15 -15.74
N PRO A 69 -27.37 18.35 -17.02
CA PRO A 69 -27.39 19.66 -17.60
C PRO A 69 -28.26 20.61 -16.77
N PHE A 70 -27.81 21.85 -16.61
CA PHE A 70 -28.53 22.83 -15.79
C PHE A 70 -30.00 22.97 -16.23
N GLY A 71 -30.93 22.76 -15.29
CA GLY A 71 -32.36 22.86 -15.55
C GLY A 71 -33.01 21.69 -16.28
N GLN A 72 -32.30 20.57 -16.48
CA GLN A 72 -32.83 19.37 -17.11
C GLN A 72 -32.92 18.17 -16.16
N GLU A 73 -33.66 17.14 -16.61
CA GLU A 73 -33.70 15.87 -15.88
C GLU A 73 -32.36 15.15 -15.91
N ARG A 74 -32.08 14.42 -14.81
CA ARG A 74 -30.91 13.56 -14.64
C ARG A 74 -30.88 12.48 -15.72
N LYS A 75 -29.81 12.42 -16.53
CA LYS A 75 -29.59 11.37 -17.54
C LYS A 75 -28.42 10.48 -17.14
N SER A 76 -28.65 9.17 -17.13
CA SER A 76 -27.55 8.22 -16.94
C SER A 76 -26.65 8.27 -18.17
N ILE A 77 -25.35 8.35 -17.92
CA ILE A 77 -24.30 8.21 -18.95
C ILE A 77 -23.71 6.79 -18.95
N LYS A 78 -24.44 5.83 -18.38
CA LYS A 78 -24.09 4.42 -18.37
C LYS A 78 -23.88 3.92 -19.80
N GLY A 79 -22.74 3.29 -20.07
CA GLY A 79 -22.31 2.87 -21.40
C GLY A 79 -21.51 3.92 -22.20
N GLN A 80 -21.45 5.18 -21.76
CA GLN A 80 -20.57 6.22 -22.31
C GLN A 80 -19.26 6.35 -21.52
N VAL A 81 -19.25 5.81 -20.29
CA VAL A 81 -18.11 5.73 -19.38
C VAL A 81 -17.96 4.28 -18.92
N PRO A 82 -16.82 3.87 -18.34
CA PRO A 82 -16.67 2.55 -17.76
C PRO A 82 -17.82 2.21 -16.81
N GLU A 83 -18.32 0.97 -16.87
CA GLU A 83 -19.50 0.52 -16.10
C GLU A 83 -19.39 0.72 -14.59
N GLU A 84 -18.15 0.76 -14.08
CA GLU A 84 -17.85 1.05 -12.68
C GLU A 84 -16.92 2.26 -12.61
N TYR A 85 -17.40 3.34 -12.03
CA TYR A 85 -16.58 4.52 -11.77
C TYR A 85 -16.16 4.57 -10.30
N SER A 86 -14.88 4.85 -10.07
CA SER A 86 -14.37 5.22 -8.76
C SER A 86 -13.41 6.40 -8.88
N MET A 87 -13.30 7.19 -7.82
CA MET A 87 -12.33 8.29 -7.74
C MET A 87 -10.98 7.82 -7.21
N SER A 88 -10.67 6.53 -7.36
CA SER A 88 -9.43 5.93 -6.86
C SER A 88 -8.23 6.34 -7.70
N ALA A 89 -7.12 6.62 -7.03
CA ALA A 89 -5.81 6.70 -7.64
C ALA A 89 -5.03 5.39 -7.46
N VAL A 90 -3.95 5.21 -8.20
CA VAL A 90 -2.92 4.19 -7.94
C VAL A 90 -2.35 4.37 -6.53
N ASP A 91 -1.81 3.31 -5.95
CA ASP A 91 -1.20 3.39 -4.62
C ASP A 91 0.24 3.92 -4.75
N MET A 92 0.73 4.62 -3.74
CA MET A 92 2.12 5.10 -3.68
C MET A 92 3.07 3.94 -3.38
N CYS A 93 4.26 3.97 -3.98
CA CYS A 93 5.37 3.09 -3.64
C CYS A 93 6.70 3.80 -3.92
N MET A 94 7.50 3.98 -2.87
CA MET A 94 8.81 4.63 -2.93
C MET A 94 9.95 3.66 -2.65
N ILE A 95 9.72 2.35 -2.77
CA ILE A 95 10.72 1.33 -2.41
C ILE A 95 12.01 1.45 -3.22
N GLU A 96 11.91 1.79 -4.50
CA GLU A 96 13.06 1.99 -5.38
C GLU A 96 13.81 3.29 -5.09
N ASN A 97 13.17 4.21 -4.38
CA ASN A 97 13.64 5.57 -4.11
C ASN A 97 13.99 5.78 -2.63
N ILE A 98 14.18 4.71 -1.87
CA ILE A 98 14.63 4.79 -0.47
C ILE A 98 15.95 5.55 -0.32
N PRO A 99 16.94 5.38 -1.22
CA PRO A 99 18.13 6.23 -1.22
C PRO A 99 17.80 7.72 -1.19
N ASP A 100 16.94 8.18 -2.11
CA ASP A 100 16.58 9.60 -2.19
C ASP A 100 15.86 10.10 -0.93
N MET A 101 15.01 9.26 -0.31
CA MET A 101 14.31 9.62 0.94
C MET A 101 15.31 9.82 2.08
N ILE A 102 16.27 8.91 2.23
CA ILE A 102 17.30 8.96 3.29
C ILE A 102 18.25 10.14 3.04
N ASP A 103 18.74 10.29 1.82
CA ASP A 103 19.72 11.33 1.47
C ASP A 103 19.14 12.75 1.58
N ASN A 104 17.83 12.90 1.36
CA ASN A 104 17.12 14.16 1.59
C ASN A 104 16.64 14.34 3.05
N GLY A 105 17.06 13.48 3.96
CA GLY A 105 16.90 13.66 5.40
C GLY A 105 15.50 13.39 5.94
N VAL A 106 14.80 12.39 5.38
CA VAL A 106 13.57 11.86 5.97
C VAL A 106 13.93 11.01 7.19
N ASP A 107 13.39 11.36 8.36
CA ASP A 107 13.66 10.67 9.61
C ASP A 107 12.70 9.49 9.85
N SER A 108 11.50 9.54 9.27
CA SER A 108 10.46 8.52 9.48
C SER A 108 9.68 8.24 8.20
N LEU A 109 9.58 6.96 7.85
CA LEU A 109 8.83 6.46 6.68
C LEU A 109 7.41 6.07 7.08
N LYS A 110 6.40 6.70 6.46
CA LYS A 110 4.99 6.46 6.75
C LYS A 110 4.32 5.56 5.75
N ILE A 111 3.78 4.43 6.23
CA ILE A 111 3.02 3.47 5.43
C ILE A 111 1.53 3.67 5.70
N GLU A 112 0.73 3.91 4.66
CA GLU A 112 -0.73 3.92 4.76
C GLU A 112 -1.28 2.49 4.60
N GLY A 113 -1.79 1.94 5.68
CA GLY A 113 -2.29 0.57 5.72
C GLY A 113 -3.54 0.38 6.60
N ARG A 114 -4.22 1.46 7.04
CA ARG A 114 -5.32 1.39 8.00
C ARG A 114 -6.43 0.41 7.58
N MET A 115 -6.77 0.35 6.31
CA MET A 115 -7.82 -0.53 5.77
C MET A 115 -7.25 -1.79 5.11
N LYS A 116 -5.98 -2.06 5.31
CA LYS A 116 -5.29 -3.22 4.75
C LYS A 116 -5.21 -4.35 5.79
N SER A 117 -4.94 -5.57 5.32
CA SER A 117 -4.73 -6.73 6.19
C SER A 117 -3.41 -6.63 6.96
N VAL A 118 -3.30 -7.36 8.06
CA VAL A 118 -2.03 -7.51 8.79
C VAL A 118 -0.92 -8.03 7.88
N HIS A 119 -1.25 -9.00 7.01
CA HIS A 119 -0.32 -9.51 5.99
C HIS A 119 0.24 -8.38 5.11
N TYR A 120 -0.62 -7.52 4.54
CA TYR A 120 -0.17 -6.39 3.74
C TYR A 120 0.78 -5.48 4.52
N VAL A 121 0.39 -5.09 5.74
CA VAL A 121 1.18 -4.15 6.54
C VAL A 121 2.52 -4.77 6.93
N SER A 122 2.55 -6.05 7.32
CA SER A 122 3.78 -6.74 7.71
C SER A 122 4.73 -6.93 6.52
N THR A 123 4.21 -7.31 5.35
CA THR A 123 5.02 -7.45 4.14
C THR A 123 5.63 -6.10 3.74
N VAL A 124 4.81 -5.06 3.64
CA VAL A 124 5.29 -3.72 3.29
C VAL A 124 6.33 -3.21 4.28
N ALA A 125 6.04 -3.29 5.59
CA ALA A 125 6.98 -2.85 6.62
C ALA A 125 8.31 -3.62 6.58
N ASN A 126 8.27 -4.94 6.34
CA ASN A 126 9.46 -5.77 6.22
C ASN A 126 10.31 -5.38 5.01
N CYS A 127 9.69 -5.13 3.84
CA CYS A 127 10.39 -4.67 2.65
C CYS A 127 11.06 -3.30 2.87
N TYR A 128 10.34 -2.33 3.42
CA TYR A 128 10.92 -1.01 3.68
C TYR A 128 12.02 -1.04 4.74
N LYS A 129 11.87 -1.87 5.78
CA LYS A 129 12.94 -2.08 6.78
C LYS A 129 14.17 -2.68 6.13
N ALA A 130 14.01 -3.72 5.30
CA ALA A 130 15.13 -4.34 4.60
C ALA A 130 15.81 -3.37 3.62
N ALA A 131 15.05 -2.54 2.90
CA ALA A 131 15.58 -1.51 2.02
C ALA A 131 16.44 -0.48 2.79
N CYS A 132 15.92 0.01 3.92
CA CYS A 132 16.67 0.96 4.75
C CYS A 132 17.93 0.34 5.32
N ASP A 133 17.85 -0.88 5.88
CA ASP A 133 19.02 -1.55 6.45
C ASP A 133 20.10 -1.79 5.40
N ALA A 134 19.71 -2.26 4.22
CA ALA A 134 20.65 -2.48 3.12
C ALA A 134 21.29 -1.18 2.64
N TYR A 135 20.51 -0.09 2.47
CA TYR A 135 21.09 1.18 2.04
C TYR A 135 22.01 1.80 3.10
N MET A 136 21.67 1.66 4.38
CA MET A 136 22.53 2.10 5.48
C MET A 136 23.83 1.28 5.59
N GLU A 137 23.85 0.03 5.11
CA GLU A 137 25.06 -0.77 4.98
C GLU A 137 25.91 -0.27 3.82
N SER A 138 25.35 -0.26 2.61
CA SER A 138 25.94 0.36 1.42
C SER A 138 24.90 0.53 0.30
N PRO A 139 25.10 1.48 -0.63
CA PRO A 139 24.24 1.57 -1.83
C PRO A 139 24.22 0.26 -2.64
N GLU A 140 25.34 -0.44 -2.77
CA GLU A 140 25.45 -1.70 -3.50
C GLU A 140 24.57 -2.80 -2.86
N ALA A 141 24.53 -2.87 -1.52
CA ALA A 141 23.69 -3.83 -0.80
C ALA A 141 22.20 -3.58 -1.09
N PHE A 142 21.76 -2.32 -1.11
CA PHE A 142 20.40 -1.98 -1.50
C PHE A 142 20.08 -2.39 -2.95
N TYR A 143 20.92 -2.03 -3.90
CA TYR A 143 20.68 -2.36 -5.31
C TYR A 143 20.72 -3.87 -5.59
N ALA A 144 21.42 -4.65 -4.77
CA ALA A 144 21.44 -6.11 -4.88
C ALA A 144 20.10 -6.78 -4.54
N ILE A 145 19.27 -6.16 -3.65
CA ILE A 145 17.99 -6.73 -3.21
C ILE A 145 16.78 -5.97 -3.73
N LYS A 146 16.97 -4.84 -4.40
CA LYS A 146 15.88 -3.94 -4.82
C LYS A 146 14.79 -4.65 -5.60
N ASP A 147 15.16 -5.45 -6.58
CA ASP A 147 14.19 -6.13 -7.45
C ASP A 147 13.39 -7.20 -6.69
N ASP A 148 14.00 -7.88 -5.72
CA ASP A 148 13.30 -8.83 -4.84
C ASP A 148 12.29 -8.11 -3.95
N LEU A 149 12.65 -6.92 -3.41
CA LEU A 149 11.73 -6.10 -2.62
C LEU A 149 10.52 -5.64 -3.44
N ILE A 150 10.72 -5.23 -4.69
CA ILE A 150 9.64 -4.86 -5.61
C ILE A 150 8.73 -6.05 -5.88
N ASN A 151 9.30 -7.21 -6.19
CA ASN A 151 8.56 -8.44 -6.44
C ASN A 151 7.71 -8.84 -5.23
N GLU A 152 8.27 -8.71 -4.02
CA GLU A 152 7.54 -9.01 -2.79
C GLU A 152 6.34 -8.07 -2.57
N LEU A 153 6.52 -6.77 -2.81
CA LEU A 153 5.44 -5.80 -2.71
C LEU A 153 4.31 -6.08 -3.72
N TRP A 154 4.65 -6.58 -4.92
CA TRP A 154 3.64 -6.98 -5.90
C TRP A 154 2.77 -8.16 -5.46
N LYS A 155 3.26 -9.05 -4.58
CA LYS A 155 2.45 -10.16 -4.03
C LYS A 155 1.25 -9.66 -3.22
N VAL A 156 1.36 -8.48 -2.60
CA VAL A 156 0.30 -7.90 -1.75
C VAL A 156 -0.37 -6.67 -2.36
N ALA A 157 0.16 -6.13 -3.45
CA ALA A 157 -0.39 -4.94 -4.11
C ALA A 157 -1.78 -5.22 -4.69
N GLN A 158 -2.74 -4.36 -4.35
CA GLN A 158 -4.12 -4.44 -4.84
C GLN A 158 -4.40 -3.45 -5.97
N ARG A 159 -3.44 -2.59 -6.27
CA ARG A 159 -3.49 -1.55 -7.31
C ARG A 159 -2.13 -1.42 -7.97
N GLU A 160 -2.09 -0.72 -9.07
CA GLU A 160 -0.84 -0.25 -9.64
C GLU A 160 -0.14 0.70 -8.68
N LEU A 161 1.17 0.80 -8.82
CA LEU A 161 2.05 1.54 -7.93
C LEU A 161 2.71 2.69 -8.70
N ALA A 162 2.83 3.84 -8.05
CA ALA A 162 3.51 5.02 -8.60
C ALA A 162 4.21 5.80 -7.48
N THR A 163 5.05 6.76 -7.83
CA THR A 163 5.80 7.57 -6.87
C THR A 163 4.99 8.76 -6.29
N GLY A 164 3.71 8.89 -6.65
CA GLY A 164 2.89 10.03 -6.23
C GLY A 164 3.42 11.35 -6.80
N PHE A 165 3.57 12.35 -5.95
CA PHE A 165 4.05 13.69 -6.33
C PHE A 165 5.57 13.87 -6.22
N TYR A 166 6.31 12.87 -5.77
CA TYR A 166 7.73 13.06 -5.47
C TYR A 166 8.57 13.49 -6.67
N TYR A 167 8.30 12.97 -7.87
CA TYR A 167 9.09 13.28 -9.07
C TYR A 167 8.30 13.96 -10.17
N GLN A 168 6.98 13.93 -10.09
CA GLN A 168 6.12 14.55 -11.10
C GLN A 168 4.73 14.85 -10.52
N THR A 169 4.04 15.81 -11.08
CA THR A 169 2.62 15.99 -10.79
C THR A 169 1.85 14.82 -11.41
N PRO A 170 1.04 14.06 -10.62
CA PRO A 170 0.20 13.01 -11.16
C PRO A 170 -0.74 13.49 -12.26
N THR A 171 -0.95 12.64 -13.27
CA THR A 171 -1.80 12.89 -14.41
C THR A 171 -3.03 11.98 -14.40
N GLU A 172 -3.77 11.94 -15.50
CA GLU A 172 -4.86 10.98 -15.67
C GLU A 172 -4.41 9.50 -15.65
N ASN A 173 -3.11 9.23 -15.90
CA ASN A 173 -2.54 7.88 -15.87
C ASN A 173 -2.47 7.29 -14.46
N GLU A 174 -2.38 8.15 -13.45
CA GLU A 174 -2.39 7.74 -12.04
C GLU A 174 -3.82 7.63 -11.47
N GLN A 175 -4.87 7.92 -12.28
CA GLN A 175 -6.26 7.69 -11.91
C GLN A 175 -6.73 6.30 -12.35
N LEU A 176 -7.39 5.59 -11.44
CA LEU A 176 -8.02 4.31 -11.73
C LEU A 176 -9.47 4.54 -12.16
N PHE A 177 -9.71 4.62 -13.46
CA PHE A 177 -11.06 4.63 -14.02
C PHE A 177 -11.58 3.19 -14.12
N GLY A 178 -12.66 2.90 -13.39
CA GLY A 178 -13.27 1.57 -13.36
C GLY A 178 -12.68 0.64 -12.30
N ALA A 179 -13.07 -0.63 -12.35
CA ALA A 179 -12.69 -1.65 -11.37
C ALA A 179 -11.30 -2.22 -11.66
N ARG A 180 -10.27 -1.43 -11.51
CA ARG A 180 -8.89 -1.90 -11.62
C ARG A 180 -8.34 -2.34 -10.25
N ARG A 181 -8.92 -3.41 -9.71
CA ARG A 181 -8.30 -4.13 -8.61
C ARG A 181 -7.39 -5.19 -9.21
N LYS A 182 -6.08 -5.09 -9.00
CA LYS A 182 -5.22 -6.27 -9.14
C LYS A 182 -5.65 -7.26 -8.06
N ILE A 183 -5.95 -8.49 -8.48
CA ILE A 183 -6.12 -9.59 -7.52
C ILE A 183 -4.70 -10.02 -7.18
N PRO A 184 -4.28 -9.96 -5.92
CA PRO A 184 -2.96 -10.45 -5.51
C PRO A 184 -2.79 -11.89 -5.97
N GLN A 185 -1.62 -12.21 -6.52
CA GLN A 185 -1.32 -13.58 -6.97
C GLN A 185 -1.21 -14.55 -5.78
N TYR A 186 -0.87 -14.04 -4.61
CA TYR A 186 -0.71 -14.79 -3.37
C TYR A 186 -1.91 -14.57 -2.46
N LYS A 187 -2.36 -15.64 -1.85
CA LYS A 187 -3.46 -15.65 -0.89
C LYS A 187 -2.89 -15.84 0.52
N PHE A 188 -3.18 -14.91 1.40
CA PHE A 188 -2.81 -15.06 2.81
C PHE A 188 -3.62 -16.19 3.45
N VAL A 189 -2.95 -17.26 3.86
CA VAL A 189 -3.61 -18.46 4.39
C VAL A 189 -3.55 -18.56 5.91
N GLY A 190 -2.57 -17.96 6.58
CA GLY A 190 -2.50 -17.98 8.03
C GLY A 190 -1.22 -17.41 8.64
N GLU A 191 -1.13 -17.55 9.94
CA GLU A 191 0.00 -17.10 10.76
C GLU A 191 0.56 -18.29 11.52
N VAL A 192 1.88 -18.48 11.50
CA VAL A 192 2.55 -19.44 12.38
C VAL A 192 2.46 -18.89 13.80
N VAL A 193 1.82 -19.61 14.70
CA VAL A 193 1.66 -19.19 16.10
C VAL A 193 2.55 -20.00 17.05
N ASP A 194 3.00 -21.16 16.61
CA ASP A 194 3.91 -22.04 17.37
C ASP A 194 4.66 -22.97 16.43
N PHE A 195 5.83 -23.45 16.83
CA PHE A 195 6.64 -24.41 16.10
C PHE A 195 7.35 -25.35 17.04
N ASP A 196 7.13 -26.64 16.88
CA ASP A 196 7.85 -27.68 17.61
C ASP A 196 9.00 -28.24 16.74
N PRO A 197 10.26 -27.91 17.07
CA PRO A 197 11.40 -28.38 16.28
C PRO A 197 11.67 -29.88 16.46
N SER A 198 11.15 -30.54 17.51
CA SER A 198 11.36 -31.97 17.73
C SER A 198 10.52 -32.84 16.78
N THR A 199 9.34 -32.37 16.41
CA THR A 199 8.42 -33.02 15.47
C THR A 199 8.40 -32.33 14.10
N MET A 200 9.09 -31.19 13.95
CA MET A 200 9.04 -30.32 12.76
C MET A 200 7.62 -29.88 12.40
N THR A 201 6.79 -29.66 13.41
CA THR A 201 5.37 -29.33 13.24
C THR A 201 5.11 -27.86 13.58
N ALA A 202 4.46 -27.14 12.66
CA ALA A 202 4.03 -25.77 12.86
C ALA A 202 2.53 -25.73 13.20
N THR A 203 2.16 -24.95 14.24
CA THR A 203 0.76 -24.62 14.51
C THR A 203 0.40 -23.35 13.76
N ILE A 204 -0.61 -23.41 12.88
CA ILE A 204 -1.05 -22.30 12.03
C ILE A 204 -2.40 -21.76 12.53
N ARG A 205 -2.48 -20.49 12.79
CA ARG A 205 -3.77 -19.79 12.90
C ARG A 205 -4.31 -19.52 11.53
N GLN A 206 -5.23 -20.38 11.08
CA GLN A 206 -5.81 -20.30 9.74
C GLN A 206 -6.61 -19.00 9.55
N ARG A 207 -6.48 -18.40 8.37
CA ARG A 207 -7.22 -17.21 7.91
C ARG A 207 -7.97 -17.46 6.61
N ASN A 208 -7.51 -18.40 5.82
CA ASN A 208 -8.11 -18.85 4.57
C ASN A 208 -7.96 -20.35 4.43
N VAL A 209 -8.69 -20.93 3.46
CA VAL A 209 -8.60 -22.36 3.17
C VAL A 209 -7.17 -22.72 2.78
N ILE A 210 -6.68 -23.78 3.40
CA ILE A 210 -5.40 -24.43 3.15
C ILE A 210 -5.68 -25.93 3.04
N ASN A 211 -5.04 -26.61 2.10
CA ASN A 211 -5.23 -28.03 1.85
C ASN A 211 -3.88 -28.74 1.84
N GLU A 212 -3.92 -30.05 2.10
CA GLU A 212 -2.75 -30.89 1.82
C GLU A 212 -2.37 -30.79 0.34
N GLY A 213 -1.07 -30.72 0.08
CA GLY A 213 -0.52 -30.56 -1.26
C GLY A 213 -0.41 -29.12 -1.73
N ASP A 214 -1.00 -28.12 -1.05
CA ASP A 214 -0.83 -26.72 -1.40
C ASP A 214 0.64 -26.31 -1.28
N GLN A 215 1.13 -25.55 -2.26
CA GLN A 215 2.42 -24.86 -2.17
C GLN A 215 2.22 -23.58 -1.38
N VAL A 216 3.00 -23.41 -0.34
CA VAL A 216 2.95 -22.21 0.52
C VAL A 216 4.33 -21.59 0.65
N GLU A 217 4.33 -20.29 0.79
CA GLU A 217 5.51 -19.51 1.12
C GLU A 217 5.39 -19.00 2.55
N PHE A 218 6.41 -19.28 3.36
CA PHE A 218 6.57 -18.70 4.67
C PHE A 218 7.49 -17.51 4.56
N TYR A 219 7.09 -16.39 5.16
CA TYR A 219 7.97 -15.26 5.29
C TYR A 219 8.00 -14.73 6.73
N GLY A 220 9.11 -14.13 7.11
CA GLY A 220 9.32 -13.65 8.46
C GLY A 220 10.16 -12.39 8.52
N PRO A 221 10.43 -11.88 9.73
CA PRO A 221 11.27 -10.71 9.94
C PRO A 221 12.64 -10.87 9.28
N GLY A 222 13.20 -9.76 8.78
CA GLY A 222 14.50 -9.74 8.12
C GLY A 222 14.48 -10.26 6.69
N PHE A 223 13.36 -10.16 6.00
CA PHE A 223 13.19 -10.55 4.61
C PHE A 223 13.58 -12.01 4.33
N ARG A 224 13.16 -12.91 5.23
CA ARG A 224 13.43 -14.36 5.15
C ARG A 224 12.23 -15.07 4.57
N HIS A 225 12.49 -15.87 3.51
CA HIS A 225 11.47 -16.63 2.80
C HIS A 225 11.89 -18.08 2.66
N PHE A 226 10.94 -18.98 2.72
CA PHE A 226 11.09 -20.35 2.22
C PHE A 226 9.75 -20.88 1.75
N GLU A 227 9.79 -21.77 0.76
CA GLU A 227 8.62 -22.44 0.23
C GLU A 227 8.60 -23.89 0.68
N CYS A 228 7.41 -24.39 0.94
CA CYS A 228 7.21 -25.84 1.13
C CYS A 228 5.84 -26.27 0.65
N GLN A 229 5.69 -27.59 0.45
CA GLN A 229 4.39 -28.18 0.21
C GLN A 229 3.79 -28.62 1.54
N ILE A 230 2.52 -28.29 1.77
CA ILE A 230 1.79 -28.73 2.96
C ILE A 230 1.62 -30.24 2.95
N GLN A 231 2.05 -30.87 4.02
CA GLN A 231 1.90 -32.30 4.28
C GLN A 231 1.37 -32.49 5.70
N ASP A 232 0.63 -33.60 5.92
CA ASP A 232 0.12 -33.99 7.24
C ASP A 232 -0.66 -32.87 7.96
N LEU A 233 -1.65 -32.30 7.25
CA LEU A 233 -2.50 -31.25 7.78
C LEU A 233 -3.56 -31.81 8.74
N HIS A 234 -3.54 -31.38 9.98
CA HIS A 234 -4.50 -31.80 11.00
C HIS A 234 -5.17 -30.61 11.68
N ASP A 235 -6.45 -30.72 11.97
CA ASP A 235 -7.12 -29.78 12.84
C ASP A 235 -6.63 -29.97 14.30
N LYS A 236 -6.53 -28.88 15.03
CA LYS A 236 -6.26 -28.93 16.46
C LYS A 236 -7.60 -29.07 17.17
N ASP A 237 -7.87 -30.24 17.73
CA ASP A 237 -9.02 -30.53 18.60
C ASP A 237 -9.06 -29.63 19.87
#